data_b527849624d4936983c0b24a07f21638
#
_entry.id   b527849624d4936983c0b24a07f21638
#
_cell.length_a   1.000
_cell.length_b   1.000
_cell.length_c   1.000
_cell.angle_alpha   90.00
_cell.angle_beta   90.00
_cell.angle_gamma   90.00
#
_symmetry.space_group_name_H-M   'P 1'
#
loop_
_entity.id
_entity.type
_entity.pdbx_description
1 polymer ?
#
loop_
_entity_poly.entity_id
_entity_poly.type
_entity_poly.pdbx_seq_one_letter_code
_entity_poly.pdbx_strand_id
1 'polypeptide(L)'
;MKMELPQPYVARPYRGRPDHPAMASILTDYRRYAGNPEMVTSEQIDVRYANLTNCDPANDIVVIETTDDEPVGYVRTSWDELQDGSRDYMLFAPIRPTHLIESLFLAVTAAQEHHLRLMADGFTDARLRTYAPHPGPGLPATREAAWLESAGYQPVRFTASLVRPDLENIPDRSLPDGVEMRAVTPEMIRPIIEAHHENFRDDWDFTEATEEDFRRMLDDPLLDASLWKIAWVGNTVVGQVKSFINAEENAEMGYLRGYTEYISTHPDWRNKGIAGALLAASLHELKARGMAEAALGADTDNPGGAFQLYTGMGFVLQSYEAAYAKPLT
;
A
#
# COMPACT_ATOMS: atom_id res chain seq x y z
N MET A 1 12.98 20.61 -0.34
CA MET A 1 11.65 21.21 -0.65
C MET A 1 11.38 22.39 0.27
N LYS A 2 10.93 23.57 -0.26
CA LYS A 2 10.52 24.72 0.55
C LYS A 2 9.00 24.74 0.65
N MET A 3 8.46 25.05 1.83
CA MET A 3 7.03 25.16 2.07
C MET A 3 6.71 26.41 2.87
N GLU A 4 5.71 27.16 2.41
CA GLU A 4 5.09 28.22 3.20
C GLU A 4 3.80 27.67 3.80
N LEU A 5 3.82 27.39 5.11
CA LEU A 5 2.71 26.77 5.81
C LEU A 5 1.94 27.79 6.64
N PRO A 6 0.62 27.59 6.84
CA PRO A 6 -0.15 28.45 7.74
C PRO A 6 0.31 28.27 9.19
N GLN A 7 0.23 29.36 9.99
CA GLN A 7 0.52 29.27 11.42
C GLN A 7 -0.46 28.31 12.11
N PRO A 8 -0.05 27.50 13.09
CA PRO A 8 1.28 27.49 13.75
C PRO A 8 2.27 26.45 13.16
N TYR A 9 2.17 26.08 11.89
CA TYR A 9 2.97 25.01 11.31
C TYR A 9 4.25 25.51 10.64
N VAL A 10 5.31 24.73 10.78
CA VAL A 10 6.60 24.94 10.15
C VAL A 10 7.09 23.65 9.49
N ALA A 11 7.84 23.78 8.41
CA ALA A 11 8.47 22.66 7.72
C ALA A 11 9.97 22.67 8.04
N ARG A 12 10.52 21.51 8.42
CA ARG A 12 11.97 21.33 8.62
C ARG A 12 12.53 20.20 7.78
N PRO A 13 13.83 20.20 7.50
CA PRO A 13 14.50 19.09 6.85
C PRO A 13 14.32 17.76 7.60
N TYR A 14 14.19 16.69 6.85
CA TYR A 14 14.25 15.33 7.36
C TYR A 14 15.64 15.01 7.92
N ARG A 15 15.69 14.34 9.08
CA ARG A 15 16.92 14.05 9.84
C ARG A 15 17.38 12.59 9.74
N GLY A 16 16.68 11.78 8.93
CA GLY A 16 16.94 10.34 8.85
C GLY A 16 16.26 9.55 9.98
N ARG A 17 16.90 8.46 10.41
CA ARG A 17 16.37 7.55 11.44
C ARG A 17 15.80 8.20 12.70
N PRO A 18 16.34 9.30 13.24
CA PRO A 18 15.72 10.00 14.37
C PRO A 18 14.26 10.42 14.17
N ASP A 19 13.82 10.63 12.93
CA ASP A 19 12.44 11.01 12.62
C ASP A 19 11.51 9.78 12.44
N HIS A 20 12.05 8.59 12.22
CA HIS A 20 11.26 7.41 11.87
C HIS A 20 10.20 7.00 12.91
N PRO A 21 10.46 7.08 14.23
CA PRO A 21 9.41 6.80 15.22
C PRO A 21 8.21 7.76 15.11
N ALA A 22 8.45 9.05 14.92
CA ALA A 22 7.40 10.04 14.72
C ALA A 22 6.65 9.81 13.40
N MET A 23 7.37 9.52 12.32
CA MET A 23 6.79 9.23 11.00
C MET A 23 5.92 7.96 11.03
N ALA A 24 6.35 6.90 11.71
CA ALA A 24 5.58 5.68 11.90
C ALA A 24 4.26 5.97 12.65
N SER A 25 4.34 6.71 13.77
CA SER A 25 3.18 7.11 14.56
C SER A 25 2.20 7.97 13.73
N ILE A 26 2.71 8.99 13.01
CA ILE A 26 1.87 9.86 12.17
C ILE A 26 1.15 9.05 11.08
N LEU A 27 1.86 8.15 10.42
CA LEU A 27 1.28 7.32 9.35
C LEU A 27 0.23 6.36 9.89
N THR A 28 0.49 5.74 11.05
CA THR A 28 -0.48 4.87 11.74
C THR A 28 -1.74 5.64 12.12
N ASP A 29 -1.61 6.84 12.70
CA ASP A 29 -2.76 7.69 13.07
C ASP A 29 -3.58 8.09 11.83
N TYR A 30 -2.89 8.46 10.74
CA TYR A 30 -3.55 8.82 9.48
C TYR A 30 -4.27 7.63 8.84
N ARG A 31 -3.62 6.45 8.77
CA ARG A 31 -4.23 5.23 8.24
C ARG A 31 -5.47 4.82 9.03
N ARG A 32 -5.37 4.86 10.35
CA ARG A 32 -6.49 4.55 11.26
C ARG A 32 -7.68 5.49 11.02
N TYR A 33 -7.41 6.78 10.86
CA TYR A 33 -8.43 7.76 10.47
C TYR A 33 -9.02 7.46 9.09
N ALA A 34 -8.21 7.03 8.13
CA ALA A 34 -8.65 6.66 6.79
C ALA A 34 -9.43 5.31 6.73
N GLY A 35 -9.60 4.63 7.87
CA GLY A 35 -10.31 3.36 7.95
C GLY A 35 -9.43 2.14 7.65
N ASN A 36 -8.12 2.33 7.50
CA ASN A 36 -7.14 1.26 7.43
C ASN A 36 -6.41 1.16 8.79
N PRO A 37 -6.71 0.15 9.62
CA PRO A 37 -6.13 0.03 10.96
C PRO A 37 -4.67 -0.48 10.96
N GLU A 38 -4.11 -0.83 9.82
CA GLU A 38 -2.75 -1.35 9.71
C GLU A 38 -1.73 -0.40 10.34
N MET A 39 -1.01 -0.90 11.32
CA MET A 39 0.04 -0.16 12.02
C MET A 39 1.35 -0.23 11.24
N VAL A 40 2.08 0.87 11.22
CA VAL A 40 3.42 0.95 10.63
C VAL A 40 4.45 1.07 11.75
N THR A 41 5.43 0.16 11.78
CA THR A 41 6.51 0.21 12.77
C THR A 41 7.66 1.13 12.33
N SER A 42 8.46 1.56 13.30
CA SER A 42 9.68 2.34 13.02
C SER A 42 10.67 1.56 12.15
N GLU A 43 10.77 0.25 12.37
CA GLU A 43 11.62 -0.66 11.62
C GLU A 43 11.18 -0.77 10.15
N GLN A 44 9.88 -0.81 9.89
CA GLN A 44 9.36 -0.76 8.52
C GLN A 44 9.67 0.57 7.83
N ILE A 45 9.61 1.70 8.56
CA ILE A 45 10.08 2.99 8.04
C ILE A 45 11.58 2.93 7.75
N ASP A 46 12.40 2.36 8.66
CA ASP A 46 13.85 2.21 8.45
C ASP A 46 14.14 1.46 7.14
N VAL A 47 13.51 0.32 6.92
CA VAL A 47 13.70 -0.50 5.70
C VAL A 47 13.24 0.27 4.46
N ARG A 48 12.04 0.88 4.51
CA ARG A 48 11.48 1.64 3.38
C ARG A 48 12.36 2.81 2.98
N TYR A 49 12.86 3.57 3.97
CA TYR A 49 13.65 4.79 3.73
C TYR A 49 15.14 4.50 3.44
N ALA A 50 15.62 3.29 3.71
CA ALA A 50 16.92 2.81 3.22
C ALA A 50 16.88 2.38 1.74
N ASN A 51 15.70 2.10 1.18
CA ASN A 51 15.49 1.55 -0.15
C ASN A 51 14.54 2.44 -0.99
N LEU A 52 14.71 3.77 -0.92
CA LEU A 52 13.94 4.72 -1.75
C LEU A 52 14.44 4.71 -3.19
N THR A 53 13.50 4.79 -4.12
CA THR A 53 13.76 4.98 -5.56
C THR A 53 13.24 6.34 -5.99
N ASN A 54 13.93 7.00 -6.92
CA ASN A 54 13.51 8.28 -7.50
C ASN A 54 13.12 9.34 -6.45
N CYS A 55 13.83 9.36 -5.33
CA CYS A 55 13.60 10.24 -4.19
C CYS A 55 14.95 10.56 -3.51
N ASP A 56 15.33 11.81 -3.46
CA ASP A 56 16.48 12.29 -2.69
C ASP A 56 16.01 12.68 -1.27
N PRO A 57 16.34 11.91 -0.22
CA PRO A 57 15.87 12.21 1.14
C PRO A 57 16.19 13.63 1.63
N ALA A 58 17.27 14.24 1.15
CA ALA A 58 17.67 15.59 1.56
C ALA A 58 16.79 16.69 0.94
N ASN A 59 16.28 16.46 -0.25
CA ASN A 59 15.53 17.45 -1.02
C ASN A 59 14.02 17.15 -1.09
N ASP A 60 13.63 15.87 -1.04
CA ASP A 60 12.29 15.41 -1.36
C ASP A 60 11.47 15.02 -0.12
N ILE A 61 12.10 15.06 1.07
CA ILE A 61 11.43 14.74 2.34
C ILE A 61 11.54 15.92 3.31
N VAL A 62 10.41 16.27 3.92
CA VAL A 62 10.34 17.25 5.02
C VAL A 62 9.41 16.75 6.12
N VAL A 63 9.66 17.18 7.35
CA VAL A 63 8.77 16.96 8.49
C VAL A 63 8.03 18.25 8.79
N ILE A 64 6.74 18.14 9.06
CA ILE A 64 5.87 19.24 9.47
C ILE A 64 5.73 19.19 10.98
N GLU A 65 6.04 20.30 11.62
CA GLU A 65 5.94 20.46 13.08
C GLU A 65 5.06 21.66 13.41
N THR A 66 4.54 21.68 14.63
CA THR A 66 4.01 22.92 15.20
C THR A 66 5.15 23.85 15.64
N THR A 67 4.86 25.10 15.97
CA THR A 67 5.85 26.03 16.55
C THR A 67 6.37 25.59 17.92
N ASP A 68 5.77 24.58 18.54
CA ASP A 68 6.20 23.95 19.79
C ASP A 68 7.00 22.66 19.57
N ASP A 69 7.55 22.48 18.37
CA ASP A 69 8.37 21.34 17.95
C ASP A 69 7.64 19.96 17.97
N GLU A 70 6.30 19.93 17.93
CA GLU A 70 5.53 18.69 17.84
C GLU A 70 5.44 18.21 16.38
N PRO A 71 5.92 17.00 16.02
CA PRO A 71 5.77 16.43 14.69
C PRO A 71 4.29 16.05 14.41
N VAL A 72 3.68 16.71 13.44
CA VAL A 72 2.26 16.52 13.08
C VAL A 72 2.04 15.96 11.68
N GLY A 73 3.05 15.97 10.85
CA GLY A 73 3.00 15.42 9.50
C GLY A 73 4.39 15.24 8.91
N TYR A 74 4.45 14.55 7.78
CA TYR A 74 5.66 14.54 6.95
C TYR A 74 5.30 14.39 5.48
N VAL A 75 6.20 14.80 4.63
CA VAL A 75 6.01 14.83 3.18
C VAL A 75 7.12 14.06 2.54
N ARG A 76 6.78 13.28 1.53
CA ARG A 76 7.72 12.68 0.60
C ARG A 76 7.21 12.85 -0.83
N THR A 77 8.10 13.23 -1.73
CA THR A 77 7.86 13.24 -3.18
C THR A 77 8.78 12.25 -3.86
N SER A 78 8.28 11.58 -4.88
CA SER A 78 9.02 10.65 -5.73
C SER A 78 8.36 10.60 -7.10
N TRP A 79 8.89 9.79 -8.01
CA TRP A 79 8.24 9.51 -9.28
C TRP A 79 8.47 8.06 -9.69
N ASP A 80 7.56 7.53 -10.49
CA ASP A 80 7.65 6.20 -11.07
C ASP A 80 7.47 6.29 -12.57
N GLU A 81 8.25 5.52 -13.34
CA GLU A 81 8.09 5.40 -14.78
C GLU A 81 7.19 4.21 -15.08
N LEU A 82 6.11 4.46 -15.83
CA LEU A 82 5.15 3.45 -16.22
C LEU A 82 5.63 2.73 -17.49
N GLN A 83 4.99 1.61 -17.80
CA GLN A 83 5.34 0.76 -18.94
C GLN A 83 5.27 1.47 -20.31
N ASP A 84 4.38 2.45 -20.43
CA ASP A 84 4.22 3.27 -21.65
C ASP A 84 5.23 4.43 -21.75
N GLY A 85 6.13 4.56 -20.77
CA GLY A 85 7.13 5.63 -20.69
C GLY A 85 6.61 6.93 -20.09
N SER A 86 5.35 7.01 -19.72
CA SER A 86 4.81 8.13 -18.93
C SER A 86 5.28 8.08 -17.49
N ARG A 87 5.10 9.17 -16.71
CA ARG A 87 5.52 9.21 -15.30
C ARG A 87 4.39 9.61 -14.35
N ASP A 88 4.30 8.88 -13.25
CA ASP A 88 3.53 9.27 -12.08
C ASP A 88 4.43 9.98 -11.06
N TYR A 89 4.16 11.26 -10.80
CA TYR A 89 4.80 12.06 -9.77
C TYR A 89 3.98 12.01 -8.49
N MET A 90 4.55 11.36 -7.46
CA MET A 90 3.83 10.98 -6.26
C MET A 90 3.88 12.05 -5.18
N LEU A 91 2.70 12.45 -4.69
CA LEU A 91 2.54 13.27 -3.51
C LEU A 91 2.14 12.37 -2.33
N PHE A 92 2.97 12.32 -1.31
CA PHE A 92 2.69 11.56 -0.09
C PHE A 92 2.87 12.47 1.11
N ALA A 93 1.79 12.71 1.86
CA ALA A 93 1.78 13.66 2.96
C ALA A 93 0.79 13.25 4.06
N PRO A 94 1.08 12.21 4.87
CA PRO A 94 0.26 11.90 6.04
C PRO A 94 0.38 13.03 7.07
N ILE A 95 -0.78 13.50 7.55
CA ILE A 95 -0.92 14.51 8.60
C ILE A 95 -1.77 13.91 9.71
N ARG A 96 -1.40 14.11 10.98
CA ARG A 96 -2.23 13.67 12.11
C ARG A 96 -3.66 14.21 11.99
N PRO A 97 -4.69 13.39 12.22
CA PRO A 97 -6.09 13.80 12.03
C PRO A 97 -6.49 15.05 12.82
N THR A 98 -5.88 15.27 14.00
CA THR A 98 -6.09 16.46 14.85
C THR A 98 -5.58 17.76 14.23
N HIS A 99 -4.64 17.66 13.28
CA HIS A 99 -4.02 18.78 12.57
C HIS A 99 -4.40 18.82 11.07
N LEU A 100 -5.24 17.90 10.63
CA LEU A 100 -5.67 17.79 9.23
C LEU A 100 -6.77 18.83 8.94
N ILE A 101 -6.35 20.05 8.62
CA ILE A 101 -7.20 21.18 8.24
C ILE A 101 -6.95 21.60 6.79
N GLU A 102 -7.95 22.16 6.14
CA GLU A 102 -7.92 22.52 4.71
C GLU A 102 -6.73 23.38 4.33
N SER A 103 -6.49 24.47 5.09
CA SER A 103 -5.40 25.40 4.79
C SER A 103 -4.01 24.74 4.83
N LEU A 104 -3.77 23.82 5.78
CA LEU A 104 -2.52 23.08 5.87
C LEU A 104 -2.43 22.07 4.72
N PHE A 105 -3.48 21.30 4.51
CA PHE A 105 -3.52 20.27 3.45
C PHE A 105 -3.26 20.88 2.06
N LEU A 106 -3.95 21.95 1.70
CA LEU A 106 -3.79 22.63 0.41
C LEU A 106 -2.41 23.30 0.26
N ALA A 107 -1.87 23.90 1.32
CA ALA A 107 -0.53 24.48 1.30
C ALA A 107 0.55 23.39 1.07
N VAL A 108 0.43 22.26 1.75
CA VAL A 108 1.32 21.10 1.57
C VAL A 108 1.21 20.54 0.15
N THR A 109 -0.01 20.32 -0.34
CA THR A 109 -0.26 19.84 -1.70
C THR A 109 0.36 20.76 -2.75
N ALA A 110 0.12 22.07 -2.65
CA ALA A 110 0.67 23.07 -3.59
C ALA A 110 2.21 23.12 -3.57
N ALA A 111 2.83 22.99 -2.38
CA ALA A 111 4.29 22.95 -2.26
C ALA A 111 4.89 21.68 -2.88
N GLN A 112 4.23 20.51 -2.71
CA GLN A 112 4.64 19.27 -3.36
C GLN A 112 4.52 19.37 -4.89
N GLU A 113 3.41 19.89 -5.39
CA GLU A 113 3.21 20.08 -6.83
C GLU A 113 4.29 20.97 -7.44
N HIS A 114 4.59 22.10 -6.77
CA HIS A 114 5.66 23.00 -7.24
C HIS A 114 7.00 22.27 -7.28
N HIS A 115 7.34 21.52 -6.25
CA HIS A 115 8.58 20.78 -6.16
C HIS A 115 8.67 19.68 -7.23
N LEU A 116 7.59 18.92 -7.46
CA LEU A 116 7.53 17.87 -8.47
C LEU A 116 7.63 18.42 -9.89
N ARG A 117 7.05 19.62 -10.18
CA ARG A 117 7.26 20.29 -11.48
C ARG A 117 8.72 20.67 -11.71
N LEU A 118 9.45 21.09 -10.67
CA LEU A 118 10.89 21.34 -10.77
C LEU A 118 11.68 20.03 -10.97
N MET A 119 11.29 18.96 -10.27
CA MET A 119 11.90 17.63 -10.42
C MET A 119 11.70 17.06 -11.82
N ALA A 120 10.57 17.33 -12.45
CA ALA A 120 10.25 16.84 -13.78
C ALA A 120 11.16 17.43 -14.90
N ASP A 121 11.77 18.59 -14.66
CA ASP A 121 12.72 19.26 -15.57
C ASP A 121 12.25 19.27 -17.04
N GLY A 122 10.97 19.62 -17.25
CA GLY A 122 10.36 19.72 -18.59
C GLY A 122 9.82 18.41 -19.16
N PHE A 123 9.85 17.31 -18.41
CA PHE A 123 9.15 16.09 -18.80
C PHE A 123 7.63 16.32 -18.74
N THR A 124 6.92 16.12 -19.85
CA THR A 124 5.51 16.54 -19.99
C THR A 124 4.50 15.41 -20.05
N ASP A 125 4.92 14.18 -20.39
CA ASP A 125 4.04 13.02 -20.41
C ASP A 125 3.92 12.43 -19.00
N ALA A 126 3.28 13.21 -18.11
CA ALA A 126 3.28 12.95 -16.69
C ALA A 126 2.02 13.47 -16.01
N ARG A 127 1.70 12.84 -14.89
CA ARG A 127 0.64 13.26 -13.98
C ARG A 127 1.12 13.34 -12.54
N LEU A 128 0.50 14.19 -11.77
CA LEU A 128 0.58 14.23 -10.31
C LEU A 128 -0.38 13.20 -9.75
N ARG A 129 0.06 12.38 -8.79
CA ARG A 129 -0.73 11.31 -8.18
C ARG A 129 -0.64 11.36 -6.65
N THR A 130 -1.77 11.16 -6.00
CA THR A 130 -1.89 11.06 -4.54
C THR A 130 -3.05 10.13 -4.16
N TYR A 131 -3.25 9.92 -2.87
CA TYR A 131 -4.33 9.09 -2.35
C TYR A 131 -5.12 9.83 -1.28
N ALA A 132 -6.41 9.53 -1.17
CA ALA A 132 -7.25 10.02 -0.09
C ALA A 132 -8.32 8.99 0.29
N PRO A 133 -8.77 8.97 1.55
CA PRO A 133 -9.93 8.20 1.96
C PRO A 133 -11.14 8.57 1.10
N HIS A 134 -11.94 7.57 0.71
CA HIS A 134 -13.14 7.77 -0.11
C HIS A 134 -14.26 6.84 0.35
N PRO A 135 -15.55 7.25 0.32
CA PRO A 135 -16.65 6.37 0.72
C PRO A 135 -16.99 5.29 -0.30
N GLY A 136 -16.42 5.36 -1.52
CA GLY A 136 -16.61 4.40 -2.61
C GLY A 136 -17.04 5.04 -3.92
N PRO A 137 -16.96 4.30 -5.04
CA PRO A 137 -17.34 4.81 -6.35
C PRO A 137 -18.79 5.34 -6.38
N GLY A 138 -18.97 6.51 -6.97
CA GLY A 138 -20.29 7.14 -7.13
C GLY A 138 -20.88 7.76 -5.86
N LEU A 139 -20.17 7.74 -4.74
CA LEU A 139 -20.57 8.42 -3.49
C LEU A 139 -19.87 9.81 -3.38
N PRO A 140 -20.46 10.74 -2.61
CA PRO A 140 -19.83 12.06 -2.38
C PRO A 140 -18.44 11.91 -1.75
N ALA A 141 -17.51 12.74 -2.18
CA ALA A 141 -16.15 12.77 -1.68
C ALA A 141 -16.08 13.00 -0.16
N THR A 142 -15.05 12.44 0.48
CA THR A 142 -14.68 12.81 1.85
C THR A 142 -14.14 14.25 1.87
N ARG A 143 -13.84 14.75 3.05
CA ARG A 143 -13.29 16.10 3.24
C ARG A 143 -11.98 16.28 2.44
N GLU A 144 -11.03 15.36 2.56
CA GLU A 144 -9.72 15.40 1.88
C GLU A 144 -9.88 15.21 0.37
N ALA A 145 -10.73 14.30 -0.03
CA ALA A 145 -11.07 14.06 -1.42
C ALA A 145 -11.67 15.34 -2.07
N ALA A 146 -12.59 16.03 -1.38
CA ALA A 146 -13.16 17.29 -1.86
C ALA A 146 -12.10 18.40 -1.98
N TRP A 147 -11.12 18.45 -1.07
CA TRP A 147 -10.00 19.41 -1.18
C TRP A 147 -9.11 19.10 -2.38
N LEU A 148 -8.81 17.82 -2.65
CA LEU A 148 -8.10 17.42 -3.85
C LEU A 148 -8.88 17.79 -5.12
N GLU A 149 -10.18 17.53 -5.16
CA GLU A 149 -11.02 17.91 -6.30
C GLU A 149 -11.03 19.42 -6.52
N SER A 150 -11.08 20.23 -5.44
CA SER A 150 -10.96 21.69 -5.54
C SER A 150 -9.59 22.15 -6.07
N ALA A 151 -8.53 21.36 -5.84
CA ALA A 151 -7.19 21.57 -6.38
C ALA A 151 -6.99 20.99 -7.80
N GLY A 152 -8.07 20.48 -8.42
CA GLY A 152 -8.08 20.02 -9.81
C GLY A 152 -7.76 18.53 -10.00
N TYR A 153 -7.63 17.76 -8.92
CA TYR A 153 -7.48 16.31 -9.02
C TYR A 153 -8.80 15.62 -9.32
N GLN A 154 -8.72 14.44 -9.95
CA GLN A 154 -9.86 13.58 -10.20
C GLN A 154 -9.56 12.18 -9.67
N PRO A 155 -10.55 11.45 -9.12
CA PRO A 155 -10.36 10.05 -8.73
C PRO A 155 -10.17 9.20 -9.99
N VAL A 156 -9.13 8.38 -10.02
CA VAL A 156 -8.78 7.54 -11.18
C VAL A 156 -8.87 6.04 -10.86
N ARG A 157 -8.77 5.65 -9.59
CA ARG A 157 -8.85 4.26 -9.17
C ARG A 157 -9.29 4.16 -7.71
N PHE A 158 -9.89 3.02 -7.34
CA PHE A 158 -10.32 2.77 -5.97
C PHE A 158 -9.70 1.47 -5.45
N THR A 159 -9.23 1.51 -4.22
CA THR A 159 -8.79 0.34 -3.45
C THR A 159 -9.72 0.13 -2.27
N ALA A 160 -10.16 -1.09 -2.05
CA ALA A 160 -10.99 -1.48 -0.92
C ALA A 160 -10.12 -2.18 0.13
N SER A 161 -10.27 -1.81 1.40
CA SER A 161 -9.82 -2.60 2.53
C SER A 161 -10.95 -3.52 2.97
N LEU A 162 -10.67 -4.82 3.05
CA LEU A 162 -11.65 -5.84 3.42
C LEU A 162 -11.17 -6.62 4.65
N VAL A 163 -12.11 -6.99 5.51
CA VAL A 163 -11.85 -7.83 6.68
C VAL A 163 -12.78 -9.03 6.65
N ARG A 164 -12.24 -10.21 6.88
CA ARG A 164 -12.99 -11.39 7.25
C ARG A 164 -13.05 -11.44 8.79
N PRO A 165 -14.23 -11.22 9.40
CA PRO A 165 -14.35 -10.96 10.85
C PRO A 165 -14.16 -12.20 11.74
N ASP A 166 -14.16 -13.39 11.14
CA ASP A 166 -13.85 -14.65 11.81
C ASP A 166 -13.15 -15.64 10.86
N LEU A 167 -12.41 -16.57 11.41
CA LEU A 167 -11.78 -17.68 10.70
C LEU A 167 -12.51 -19.01 10.92
N GLU A 168 -13.81 -18.94 11.22
CA GLU A 168 -14.67 -20.12 11.23
C GLU A 168 -15.23 -20.37 9.81
N ASN A 169 -15.68 -21.59 9.54
CA ASN A 169 -16.35 -21.96 8.28
C ASN A 169 -15.62 -21.48 7.01
N ILE A 170 -14.28 -21.62 6.99
CA ILE A 170 -13.49 -21.30 5.81
C ILE A 170 -13.94 -22.23 4.67
N PRO A 171 -14.30 -21.69 3.48
CA PRO A 171 -14.72 -22.51 2.35
C PRO A 171 -13.64 -23.52 1.94
N ASP A 172 -14.01 -24.77 1.81
CA ASP A 172 -13.12 -25.81 1.30
C ASP A 172 -12.83 -25.58 -0.20
N ARG A 173 -11.57 -25.46 -0.55
CA ARG A 173 -11.08 -25.17 -1.90
C ARG A 173 -9.83 -25.97 -2.15
N SER A 174 -9.82 -26.76 -3.22
CA SER A 174 -8.65 -27.55 -3.66
C SER A 174 -7.98 -26.92 -4.88
N LEU A 175 -6.68 -27.15 -5.01
CA LEU A 175 -5.95 -26.82 -6.22
C LEU A 175 -6.40 -27.71 -7.38
N PRO A 176 -6.36 -27.23 -8.63
CA PRO A 176 -6.65 -28.04 -9.80
C PRO A 176 -5.57 -29.11 -10.02
N ASP A 177 -5.91 -30.15 -10.79
CA ASP A 177 -4.99 -31.25 -11.12
C ASP A 177 -3.69 -30.73 -11.74
N GLY A 178 -2.57 -31.30 -11.29
CA GLY A 178 -1.23 -30.92 -11.76
C GLY A 178 -0.65 -29.64 -11.14
N VAL A 179 -1.39 -28.97 -10.25
CA VAL A 179 -0.89 -27.84 -9.46
C VAL A 179 -0.63 -28.31 -8.03
N GLU A 180 0.53 -28.00 -7.51
CA GLU A 180 0.92 -28.39 -6.15
C GLU A 180 1.30 -27.16 -5.30
N MET A 181 1.04 -27.27 -4.01
CA MET A 181 1.51 -26.28 -3.02
C MET A 181 2.78 -26.80 -2.38
N ARG A 182 3.82 -25.95 -2.34
CA ARG A 182 5.11 -26.30 -1.72
C ARG A 182 5.42 -25.34 -0.57
N ALA A 183 6.09 -25.86 0.47
CA ALA A 183 6.70 -25.04 1.51
C ALA A 183 7.79 -24.16 0.87
N VAL A 184 7.86 -22.90 1.32
CA VAL A 184 8.82 -21.94 0.81
C VAL A 184 10.16 -22.16 1.50
N THR A 185 11.23 -22.23 0.71
CA THR A 185 12.61 -22.25 1.19
C THR A 185 13.31 -20.93 0.84
N PRO A 186 14.40 -20.54 1.51
CA PRO A 186 15.05 -19.24 1.27
C PRO A 186 15.40 -18.99 -0.20
N GLU A 187 15.85 -20.00 -0.93
CA GLU A 187 16.21 -19.89 -2.35
C GLU A 187 15.02 -19.68 -3.28
N MET A 188 13.79 -19.96 -2.82
CA MET A 188 12.55 -19.76 -3.57
C MET A 188 12.01 -18.33 -3.43
N ILE A 189 12.43 -17.57 -2.42
CA ILE A 189 11.84 -16.26 -2.10
C ILE A 189 11.96 -15.31 -3.29
N ARG A 190 13.16 -15.14 -3.86
CA ARG A 190 13.36 -14.24 -5.00
C ARG A 190 12.54 -14.63 -6.22
N PRO A 191 12.54 -15.90 -6.72
CA PRO A 191 11.66 -16.33 -7.79
C PRO A 191 10.17 -16.10 -7.54
N ILE A 192 9.71 -16.23 -6.29
CA ILE A 192 8.31 -15.96 -5.91
C ILE A 192 7.98 -14.46 -6.03
N ILE A 193 8.89 -13.60 -5.62
CA ILE A 193 8.71 -12.14 -5.74
C ILE A 193 8.70 -11.73 -7.22
N GLU A 194 9.63 -12.24 -8.01
CA GLU A 194 9.70 -11.99 -9.46
C GLU A 194 8.42 -12.45 -10.18
N ALA A 195 7.90 -13.63 -9.85
CA ALA A 195 6.65 -14.13 -10.41
C ALA A 195 5.44 -13.25 -10.02
N HIS A 196 5.46 -12.61 -8.83
CA HIS A 196 4.41 -11.66 -8.44
C HIS A 196 4.41 -10.45 -9.37
N HIS A 197 5.55 -9.82 -9.59
CA HIS A 197 5.66 -8.70 -10.50
C HIS A 197 5.22 -9.06 -11.91
N GLU A 198 5.68 -10.21 -12.44
CA GLU A 198 5.26 -10.67 -13.77
C GLU A 198 3.75 -10.90 -13.88
N ASN A 199 3.11 -11.40 -12.82
CA ASN A 199 1.67 -11.64 -12.79
C ASN A 199 0.83 -10.35 -12.82
N PHE A 200 1.41 -9.19 -12.51
CA PHE A 200 0.79 -7.86 -12.54
C PHE A 200 1.25 -7.01 -13.72
N ARG A 201 1.98 -7.56 -14.69
CA ARG A 201 2.49 -6.82 -15.85
C ARG A 201 1.40 -6.11 -16.66
N ASP A 202 0.18 -6.61 -16.65
CA ASP A 202 -1.00 -6.03 -17.29
C ASP A 202 -1.81 -5.11 -16.36
N ASP A 203 -1.28 -4.75 -15.19
CA ASP A 203 -1.97 -3.81 -14.28
C ASP A 203 -1.75 -2.35 -14.71
N TRP A 204 -2.71 -1.50 -14.36
CA TRP A 204 -2.81 -0.11 -14.82
C TRP A 204 -1.67 0.81 -14.36
N ASP A 205 -1.00 0.48 -13.27
CA ASP A 205 0.12 1.24 -12.70
C ASP A 205 1.39 0.40 -12.59
N PHE A 206 1.54 -0.61 -13.43
CA PHE A 206 2.68 -1.49 -13.41
C PHE A 206 3.99 -0.72 -13.65
N THR A 207 4.96 -0.99 -12.78
CA THR A 207 6.35 -0.54 -12.90
C THR A 207 7.27 -1.74 -12.86
N GLU A 208 8.42 -1.67 -13.54
CA GLU A 208 9.42 -2.73 -13.44
C GLU A 208 10.02 -2.74 -12.02
N ALA A 209 10.18 -3.94 -11.44
CA ALA A 209 10.77 -4.09 -10.12
C ALA A 209 12.26 -3.75 -10.11
N THR A 210 12.66 -2.94 -9.16
CA THR A 210 14.07 -2.58 -8.92
C THR A 210 14.71 -3.48 -7.86
N GLU A 211 16.05 -3.46 -7.75
CA GLU A 211 16.75 -4.15 -6.65
C GLU A 211 16.38 -3.56 -5.27
N GLU A 212 16.02 -2.29 -5.21
CA GLU A 212 15.52 -1.63 -4.00
C GLU A 212 14.16 -2.17 -3.57
N ASP A 213 13.27 -2.49 -4.52
CA ASP A 213 11.98 -3.13 -4.26
C ASP A 213 12.16 -4.54 -3.68
N PHE A 214 13.10 -5.32 -4.25
CA PHE A 214 13.44 -6.63 -3.70
C PHE A 214 14.00 -6.53 -2.29
N ARG A 215 14.94 -5.62 -2.03
CA ARG A 215 15.51 -5.41 -0.69
C ARG A 215 14.44 -5.00 0.30
N ARG A 216 13.58 -4.05 -0.06
CA ARG A 216 12.48 -3.60 0.79
C ARG A 216 11.58 -4.75 1.23
N MET A 217 11.29 -5.70 0.32
CA MET A 217 10.47 -6.86 0.66
C MET A 217 11.24 -7.90 1.48
N LEU A 218 12.52 -8.16 1.15
CA LEU A 218 13.34 -9.15 1.86
C LEU A 218 13.70 -8.71 3.28
N ASP A 219 13.89 -7.41 3.47
CA ASP A 219 14.29 -6.82 4.76
C ASP A 219 13.08 -6.40 5.61
N ASP A 220 11.83 -6.61 5.13
CA ASP A 220 10.63 -6.29 5.90
C ASP A 220 10.59 -7.11 7.20
N PRO A 221 10.53 -6.45 8.39
CA PRO A 221 10.50 -7.14 9.67
C PRO A 221 9.27 -8.04 9.86
N LEU A 222 8.21 -7.87 9.09
CA LEU A 222 7.02 -8.71 9.11
C LEU A 222 7.10 -9.90 8.14
N LEU A 223 8.20 -10.06 7.39
CA LEU A 223 8.35 -11.16 6.47
C LEU A 223 8.47 -12.50 7.23
N ASP A 224 7.48 -13.36 7.07
CA ASP A 224 7.49 -14.76 7.49
C ASP A 224 7.04 -15.64 6.32
N ALA A 225 8.00 -16.14 5.55
CA ALA A 225 7.74 -16.97 4.38
C ALA A 225 7.04 -18.31 4.72
N SER A 226 7.02 -18.72 5.99
CA SER A 226 6.27 -19.91 6.42
C SER A 226 4.76 -19.73 6.34
N LEU A 227 4.28 -18.47 6.34
CA LEU A 227 2.87 -18.12 6.15
C LEU A 227 2.45 -18.09 4.67
N TRP A 228 3.40 -18.08 3.75
CA TRP A 228 3.11 -17.95 2.32
C TRP A 228 2.53 -19.23 1.74
N LYS A 229 1.55 -19.10 0.87
CA LYS A 229 0.93 -20.20 0.13
C LYS A 229 1.21 -20.02 -1.36
N ILE A 230 2.06 -20.88 -1.92
CA ILE A 230 2.59 -20.76 -3.27
C ILE A 230 2.21 -21.99 -4.07
N ALA A 231 1.55 -21.78 -5.21
CA ALA A 231 1.17 -22.82 -6.16
C ALA A 231 2.18 -22.94 -7.29
N TRP A 232 2.55 -24.17 -7.63
CA TRP A 232 3.56 -24.51 -8.61
C TRP A 232 3.05 -25.48 -9.66
N VAL A 233 3.55 -25.33 -10.89
CA VAL A 233 3.49 -26.34 -11.94
C VAL A 233 4.92 -26.55 -12.44
N GLY A 234 5.48 -27.73 -12.18
CA GLY A 234 6.91 -27.93 -12.37
C GLY A 234 7.74 -26.92 -11.56
N ASN A 235 8.51 -26.07 -12.22
CA ASN A 235 9.32 -25.02 -11.59
C ASN A 235 8.72 -23.62 -11.75
N THR A 236 7.51 -23.51 -12.26
CA THR A 236 6.84 -22.20 -12.48
C THR A 236 5.89 -21.89 -11.32
N VAL A 237 5.98 -20.71 -10.73
CA VAL A 237 5.00 -20.18 -9.80
C VAL A 237 3.76 -19.79 -10.60
N VAL A 238 2.62 -20.43 -10.32
CA VAL A 238 1.35 -20.17 -11.02
C VAL A 238 0.32 -19.44 -10.17
N GLY A 239 0.60 -19.27 -8.88
CA GLY A 239 -0.22 -18.47 -7.98
C GLY A 239 0.42 -18.33 -6.61
N GLN A 240 0.07 -17.27 -5.90
CA GLN A 240 0.59 -16.98 -4.58
C GLN A 240 -0.34 -16.16 -3.72
N VAL A 241 -0.26 -16.36 -2.42
CA VAL A 241 -0.78 -15.52 -1.34
C VAL A 241 0.34 -15.37 -0.33
N LYS A 242 0.80 -14.16 -0.09
CA LYS A 242 1.83 -13.87 0.92
C LYS A 242 1.15 -13.25 2.13
N SER A 243 1.14 -13.98 3.24
CA SER A 243 0.51 -13.54 4.48
C SER A 243 1.55 -13.05 5.47
N PHE A 244 1.13 -12.15 6.35
CA PHE A 244 1.93 -11.70 7.48
C PHE A 244 1.05 -11.49 8.73
N ILE A 245 1.69 -11.40 9.88
CA ILE A 245 1.06 -11.10 11.17
C ILE A 245 1.85 -9.96 11.82
N ASN A 246 1.18 -8.86 12.12
CA ASN A 246 1.76 -7.76 12.89
C ASN A 246 1.38 -7.93 14.37
N ALA A 247 2.30 -8.51 15.16
CA ALA A 247 2.05 -8.80 16.57
C ALA A 247 1.93 -7.52 17.42
N GLU A 248 2.65 -6.45 17.07
CA GLU A 248 2.59 -5.16 17.76
C GLU A 248 1.22 -4.51 17.54
N GLU A 249 0.74 -4.51 16.30
CA GLU A 249 -0.59 -4.03 15.95
C GLU A 249 -1.68 -4.80 16.70
N ASN A 250 -1.59 -6.14 16.71
CA ASN A 250 -2.54 -6.98 17.40
C ASN A 250 -2.59 -6.68 18.91
N ALA A 251 -1.44 -6.44 19.51
CA ALA A 251 -1.34 -6.08 20.92
C ALA A 251 -1.93 -4.69 21.21
N GLU A 252 -1.65 -3.69 20.37
CA GLU A 252 -2.14 -2.33 20.53
C GLU A 252 -3.66 -2.22 20.29
N MET A 253 -4.14 -2.90 19.24
CA MET A 253 -5.54 -2.84 18.82
C MET A 253 -6.46 -3.80 19.58
N GLY A 254 -5.91 -4.78 20.29
CA GLY A 254 -6.67 -5.77 21.06
C GLY A 254 -7.43 -6.77 20.20
N TYR A 255 -6.98 -7.05 18.98
CA TYR A 255 -7.51 -8.10 18.11
C TYR A 255 -6.43 -9.14 17.76
N LEU A 256 -6.82 -10.19 17.05
CA LEU A 256 -5.93 -11.25 16.56
C LEU A 256 -6.09 -11.33 15.02
N ARG A 257 -5.45 -10.41 14.31
CA ARG A 257 -5.55 -10.25 12.85
C ARG A 257 -4.30 -10.75 12.15
N GLY A 258 -4.51 -11.49 11.06
CA GLY A 258 -3.50 -11.73 10.05
C GLY A 258 -3.87 -11.07 8.73
N TYR A 259 -2.88 -10.81 7.90
CA TYR A 259 -3.07 -10.21 6.58
C TYR A 259 -2.81 -11.22 5.49
N THR A 260 -3.66 -11.21 4.44
CA THR A 260 -3.51 -12.04 3.23
C THR A 260 -3.30 -11.09 2.06
N GLU A 261 -2.05 -10.83 1.72
CA GLU A 261 -1.67 -9.82 0.73
C GLU A 261 -0.92 -10.44 -0.45
N TYR A 262 -0.58 -9.61 -1.43
CA TYR A 262 0.17 -10.01 -2.61
C TYR A 262 -0.45 -11.23 -3.31
N ILE A 263 -1.79 -11.24 -3.43
CA ILE A 263 -2.53 -12.32 -4.06
C ILE A 263 -2.40 -12.18 -5.57
N SER A 264 -1.77 -13.14 -6.22
CA SER A 264 -1.63 -13.12 -7.67
C SER A 264 -1.75 -14.52 -8.30
N THR A 265 -2.14 -14.56 -9.57
CA THR A 265 -2.21 -15.78 -10.38
C THR A 265 -1.65 -15.49 -11.77
N HIS A 266 -0.75 -16.37 -12.23
CA HIS A 266 -0.17 -16.28 -13.57
C HIS A 266 -1.29 -16.18 -14.63
N PRO A 267 -1.20 -15.30 -15.64
CA PRO A 267 -2.25 -15.07 -16.62
C PRO A 267 -2.86 -16.35 -17.23
N ASP A 268 -2.02 -17.31 -17.66
CA ASP A 268 -2.46 -18.59 -18.27
C ASP A 268 -3.18 -19.51 -17.27
N TRP A 269 -3.10 -19.21 -15.97
CA TRP A 269 -3.67 -20.01 -14.89
C TRP A 269 -4.82 -19.32 -14.17
N ARG A 270 -5.22 -18.13 -14.60
CA ARG A 270 -6.42 -17.42 -14.09
C ARG A 270 -7.70 -18.21 -14.34
N ASN A 271 -8.72 -17.97 -13.51
CA ASN A 271 -10.05 -18.61 -13.60
C ASN A 271 -10.07 -20.13 -13.41
N LYS A 272 -9.00 -20.73 -12.85
CA LYS A 272 -8.93 -22.17 -12.54
C LYS A 272 -9.05 -22.50 -11.05
N GLY A 273 -9.45 -21.53 -10.22
CA GLY A 273 -9.67 -21.71 -8.78
C GLY A 273 -8.41 -21.62 -7.90
N ILE A 274 -7.21 -21.36 -8.48
CA ILE A 274 -5.93 -21.35 -7.75
C ILE A 274 -5.94 -20.30 -6.63
N ALA A 275 -6.29 -19.03 -6.92
CA ALA A 275 -6.31 -17.97 -5.91
C ALA A 275 -7.25 -18.32 -4.73
N GLY A 276 -8.42 -18.89 -5.02
CA GLY A 276 -9.36 -19.33 -3.99
C GLY A 276 -8.82 -20.45 -3.10
N ALA A 277 -8.12 -21.43 -3.69
CA ALA A 277 -7.50 -22.52 -2.95
C ALA A 277 -6.34 -22.02 -2.05
N LEU A 278 -5.49 -21.15 -2.58
CA LEU A 278 -4.38 -20.57 -1.82
C LEU A 278 -4.90 -19.67 -0.69
N LEU A 279 -5.92 -18.87 -0.95
CA LEU A 279 -6.54 -18.02 0.08
C LEU A 279 -7.18 -18.85 1.19
N ALA A 280 -7.91 -19.93 0.86
CA ALA A 280 -8.44 -20.86 1.85
C ALA A 280 -7.32 -21.47 2.72
N ALA A 281 -6.24 -21.95 2.08
CA ALA A 281 -5.08 -22.49 2.79
C ALA A 281 -4.39 -21.42 3.67
N SER A 282 -4.31 -20.18 3.22
CA SER A 282 -3.77 -19.07 3.99
C SER A 282 -4.63 -18.75 5.22
N LEU A 283 -5.97 -18.70 5.08
CA LEU A 283 -6.89 -18.49 6.21
C LEU A 283 -6.79 -19.63 7.25
N HIS A 284 -6.65 -20.89 6.80
CA HIS A 284 -6.41 -22.01 7.72
C HIS A 284 -5.07 -21.88 8.46
N GLU A 285 -4.01 -21.42 7.79
CA GLU A 285 -2.72 -21.18 8.44
C GLU A 285 -2.82 -20.07 9.47
N LEU A 286 -3.44 -18.93 9.14
CA LEU A 286 -3.65 -17.83 10.07
C LEU A 286 -4.44 -18.29 11.30
N LYS A 287 -5.50 -19.08 11.11
CA LYS A 287 -6.25 -19.71 12.22
C LYS A 287 -5.36 -20.60 13.08
N ALA A 288 -4.52 -21.45 12.47
CA ALA A 288 -3.58 -22.32 13.16
C ALA A 288 -2.52 -21.54 13.96
N ARG A 289 -2.17 -20.32 13.51
CA ARG A 289 -1.29 -19.38 14.25
C ARG A 289 -2.03 -18.58 15.33
N GLY A 290 -3.32 -18.87 15.58
CA GLY A 290 -4.11 -18.24 16.63
C GLY A 290 -4.76 -16.92 16.23
N MET A 291 -4.80 -16.57 14.94
CA MET A 291 -5.54 -15.41 14.48
C MET A 291 -7.05 -15.69 14.50
N ALA A 292 -7.84 -14.66 14.82
CA ALA A 292 -9.29 -14.72 14.87
C ALA A 292 -9.93 -14.14 13.60
N GLU A 293 -9.25 -13.24 12.93
CA GLU A 293 -9.72 -12.54 11.72
C GLU A 293 -8.59 -12.38 10.69
N ALA A 294 -8.98 -12.08 9.45
CA ALA A 294 -8.03 -11.79 8.38
C ALA A 294 -8.40 -10.50 7.63
N ALA A 295 -7.41 -9.78 7.12
CA ALA A 295 -7.61 -8.59 6.30
C ALA A 295 -6.85 -8.67 4.98
N LEU A 296 -7.27 -7.87 4.00
CA LEU A 296 -6.59 -7.67 2.72
C LEU A 296 -6.97 -6.34 2.07
N GLY A 297 -6.10 -5.87 1.17
CA GLY A 297 -6.39 -4.81 0.21
C GLY A 297 -6.80 -5.37 -1.15
N ALA A 298 -7.70 -4.68 -1.86
CA ALA A 298 -8.14 -5.09 -3.18
C ALA A 298 -8.41 -3.89 -4.09
N ASP A 299 -7.87 -3.93 -5.30
CA ASP A 299 -8.28 -3.03 -6.37
C ASP A 299 -9.71 -3.39 -6.82
N THR A 300 -10.61 -2.41 -6.82
CA THR A 300 -12.03 -2.63 -7.13
C THR A 300 -12.30 -2.84 -8.61
N ASP A 301 -11.42 -2.33 -9.47
CA ASP A 301 -11.55 -2.40 -10.93
C ASP A 301 -10.70 -3.52 -11.55
N ASN A 302 -10.14 -4.40 -10.71
CA ASN A 302 -9.37 -5.54 -11.20
C ASN A 302 -10.27 -6.47 -12.05
N PRO A 303 -9.97 -6.63 -13.36
CA PRO A 303 -10.81 -7.41 -14.29
C PRO A 303 -10.86 -8.91 -13.96
N GLY A 304 -9.97 -9.39 -13.10
CA GLY A 304 -9.88 -10.79 -12.66
C GLY A 304 -10.98 -11.24 -11.69
N GLY A 305 -11.91 -10.36 -11.29
CA GLY A 305 -12.99 -10.71 -10.35
C GLY A 305 -12.51 -10.92 -8.92
N ALA A 306 -11.43 -10.30 -8.52
CA ALA A 306 -10.82 -10.45 -7.20
C ALA A 306 -11.78 -10.07 -6.07
N PHE A 307 -12.54 -8.99 -6.23
CA PHE A 307 -13.52 -8.54 -5.23
C PHE A 307 -14.61 -9.60 -4.97
N GLN A 308 -15.13 -10.25 -6.04
CA GLN A 308 -16.11 -11.34 -5.93
C GLN A 308 -15.49 -12.57 -5.25
N LEU A 309 -14.23 -12.89 -5.53
CA LEU A 309 -13.51 -13.95 -4.83
C LEU A 309 -13.48 -13.67 -3.32
N TYR A 310 -13.04 -12.47 -2.91
CA TYR A 310 -12.87 -12.13 -1.50
C TYR A 310 -14.21 -12.11 -0.75
N THR A 311 -15.24 -11.52 -1.33
CA THR A 311 -16.59 -11.54 -0.72
C THR A 311 -17.15 -12.95 -0.64
N GLY A 312 -16.92 -13.81 -1.65
CA GLY A 312 -17.26 -15.23 -1.63
C GLY A 312 -16.44 -16.05 -0.61
N MET A 313 -15.31 -15.54 -0.17
CA MET A 313 -14.50 -16.11 0.93
C MET A 313 -14.86 -15.51 2.30
N GLY A 314 -15.91 -14.70 2.41
CA GLY A 314 -16.41 -14.14 3.66
C GLY A 314 -15.75 -12.83 4.10
N PHE A 315 -14.97 -12.18 3.23
CA PHE A 315 -14.49 -10.84 3.50
C PHE A 315 -15.60 -9.80 3.31
N VAL A 316 -15.62 -8.80 4.17
CA VAL A 316 -16.55 -7.69 4.14
C VAL A 316 -15.78 -6.37 4.02
N LEU A 317 -16.37 -5.42 3.30
CA LEU A 317 -15.79 -4.10 3.10
C LEU A 317 -15.67 -3.34 4.43
N GLN A 318 -14.52 -2.71 4.65
CA GLN A 318 -14.26 -1.78 5.76
C GLN A 318 -14.19 -0.33 5.28
N SER A 319 -13.36 -0.07 4.28
CA SER A 319 -13.14 1.29 3.77
C SER A 319 -12.71 1.26 2.30
N TYR A 320 -12.80 2.42 1.67
CA TYR A 320 -12.15 2.68 0.38
C TYR A 320 -11.10 3.78 0.51
N GLU A 321 -10.08 3.69 -0.32
CA GLU A 321 -9.16 4.76 -0.66
C GLU A 321 -9.24 4.99 -2.17
N ALA A 322 -9.13 6.23 -2.60
CA ALA A 322 -9.06 6.54 -4.03
C ALA A 322 -7.68 7.11 -4.39
N ALA A 323 -7.13 6.64 -5.51
CA ALA A 323 -6.04 7.30 -6.19
C ALA A 323 -6.60 8.52 -6.93
N TYR A 324 -6.01 9.67 -6.69
CA TYR A 324 -6.33 10.94 -7.34
C TYR A 324 -5.21 11.36 -8.25
N ALA A 325 -5.53 11.82 -9.45
CA ALA A 325 -4.54 12.30 -10.39
C ALA A 325 -4.98 13.61 -11.07
N LYS A 326 -3.98 14.38 -11.52
CA LYS A 326 -4.16 15.48 -12.46
C LYS A 326 -2.91 15.61 -13.35
N PRO A 327 -3.00 16.20 -14.56
CA PRO A 327 -1.83 16.48 -15.39
C PRO A 327 -0.77 17.26 -14.60
N LEU A 328 0.51 16.99 -14.86
CA LEU A 328 1.63 17.70 -14.25
C LEU A 328 1.71 19.18 -14.69
N THR A 329 1.27 19.47 -15.91
CA THR A 329 1.29 20.80 -16.57
C THR A 329 0.12 21.67 -16.17
#